data_1cacdba1eb7541c1d63c29c9c29a1410
#
_entry.id   1cacdba1eb7541c1d63c29c9c29a1410
#
_cell.length_a   1.000
_cell.length_b   1.000
_cell.length_c   1.000
_cell.angle_alpha   90.00
_cell.angle_beta   90.00
_cell.angle_gamma   90.00
#
_symmetry.space_group_name_H-M   'P 1'
#
loop_
_entity.id
_entity.type
_entity.pdbx_description
1 polymer ?
#
loop_
_entity_poly.entity_id
_entity_poly.type
_entity_poly.pdbx_seq_one_letter_code
_entity_poly.pdbx_strand_id
1 'polypeptide(L)'
;MYQKGVIYMNKIITISREFGSGGREFGCRLAENLGIKYYDKEIISKIASKADLSEGYVKEVVEKRPMPLFPMTIGATFAAVGVYYPLMVEESVYTAQTEVLQELAEQSDCVIVGRCADYILRDYNPYKIFIYADM
;
A
#
# COMPACT_ATOMS: atom_id res chain seq x y z
N MET A 1 -25.39 -18.10 21.35
CA MET A 1 -25.41 -18.94 20.14
C MET A 1 -24.64 -18.24 19.03
N TYR A 2 -23.43 -18.64 18.86
CA TYR A 2 -22.62 -18.11 17.74
C TYR A 2 -23.14 -18.75 16.46
N GLN A 3 -24.00 -18.05 15.75
CA GLN A 3 -24.05 -18.27 14.34
C GLN A 3 -22.63 -17.91 13.83
N LYS A 4 -21.93 -18.89 13.31
CA LYS A 4 -20.80 -18.62 12.43
C LYS A 4 -21.39 -17.84 11.27
N GLY A 5 -21.45 -16.53 11.41
CA GLY A 5 -21.81 -15.65 10.33
C GLY A 5 -20.92 -16.04 9.17
N VAL A 6 -21.50 -16.31 8.04
CA VAL A 6 -20.76 -16.38 6.80
C VAL A 6 -20.07 -15.04 6.72
N ILE A 7 -18.75 -15.02 6.97
CA ILE A 7 -17.96 -13.82 6.80
C ILE A 7 -17.93 -13.60 5.29
N TYR A 8 -18.83 -12.75 4.82
CA TYR A 8 -18.77 -12.28 3.45
C TYR A 8 -17.54 -11.41 3.33
N MET A 9 -16.42 -12.04 2.96
CA MET A 9 -15.22 -11.28 2.63
C MET A 9 -15.48 -10.55 1.32
N ASN A 10 -15.22 -9.26 1.33
CA ASN A 10 -15.28 -8.45 0.12
C ASN A 10 -14.27 -8.99 -0.91
N LYS A 11 -14.61 -8.82 -2.18
CA LYS A 11 -13.68 -9.14 -3.27
C LYS A 11 -12.64 -8.05 -3.37
N ILE A 12 -11.41 -8.40 -3.08
CA ILE A 12 -10.26 -7.51 -3.15
C ILE A 12 -9.40 -7.93 -4.32
N ILE A 13 -9.12 -7.00 -5.21
CA ILE A 13 -8.20 -7.20 -6.32
C ILE A 13 -7.02 -6.26 -6.12
N THR A 14 -5.82 -6.82 -5.98
CA THR A 14 -4.60 -6.04 -5.89
C THR A 14 -3.86 -6.08 -7.21
N ILE A 15 -3.40 -4.93 -7.67
CA ILE A 15 -2.63 -4.79 -8.91
C ILE A 15 -1.26 -4.26 -8.59
N SER A 16 -0.25 -5.10 -8.78
CA SER A 16 1.14 -4.71 -8.79
C SER A 16 1.59 -4.51 -10.24
N ARG A 17 2.49 -3.58 -10.47
CA ARG A 17 2.85 -3.22 -11.84
C ARG A 17 4.30 -2.77 -11.97
N GLU A 18 4.84 -2.97 -13.16
CA GLU A 18 6.04 -2.26 -13.60
C GLU A 18 5.70 -0.82 -13.99
N PHE A 19 6.64 0.07 -13.81
CA PHE A 19 6.52 1.45 -14.25
C PHE A 19 6.30 1.52 -15.77
N GLY A 20 5.30 2.28 -16.20
CA GLY A 20 4.98 2.45 -17.60
C GLY A 20 4.24 1.29 -18.26
N SER A 21 3.81 0.29 -17.50
CA SER A 21 3.09 -0.88 -18.03
C SER A 21 1.60 -0.66 -18.35
N GLY A 22 1.03 0.48 -17.92
CA GLY A 22 -0.40 0.74 -18.02
C GLY A 22 -1.25 0.09 -16.94
N GLY A 23 -0.64 -0.41 -15.87
CA GLY A 23 -1.34 -1.08 -14.76
C GLY A 23 -2.40 -0.24 -14.08
N ARG A 24 -2.19 1.07 -13.96
CA ARG A 24 -3.18 2.00 -13.39
C ARG A 24 -4.45 2.05 -14.23
N GLU A 25 -4.30 2.23 -15.52
CA GLU A 25 -5.43 2.28 -16.45
C GLU A 25 -6.17 0.95 -16.48
N PHE A 26 -5.44 -0.14 -16.48
CA PHE A 26 -6.02 -1.48 -16.38
C PHE A 26 -6.87 -1.63 -15.13
N GLY A 27 -6.35 -1.24 -13.97
CA GLY A 27 -7.07 -1.31 -12.71
C GLY A 27 -8.33 -0.45 -12.68
N CYS A 28 -8.25 0.76 -13.22
CA CYS A 28 -9.38 1.67 -13.32
C CYS A 28 -10.49 1.06 -14.19
N ARG A 29 -10.15 0.57 -15.37
CA ARG A 29 -11.10 -0.08 -16.28
C ARG A 29 -11.70 -1.35 -15.71
N LEU A 30 -10.89 -2.13 -15.01
CA LEU A 30 -11.37 -3.34 -14.34
C LEU A 30 -12.41 -3.01 -13.27
N ALA A 31 -12.14 -2.01 -12.45
CA ALA A 31 -13.07 -1.55 -11.41
C ALA A 31 -14.37 -1.02 -12.00
N GLU A 32 -14.30 -0.25 -13.09
CA GLU A 32 -15.47 0.23 -13.81
C GLU A 32 -16.32 -0.91 -14.36
N ASN A 33 -15.68 -1.90 -15.01
CA ASN A 33 -16.36 -3.06 -15.56
C ASN A 33 -17.04 -3.93 -14.50
N LEU A 34 -16.44 -4.04 -13.34
CA LEU A 34 -16.98 -4.82 -12.22
C LEU A 34 -17.94 -4.02 -11.33
N GLY A 35 -18.03 -2.70 -11.52
CA GLY A 35 -18.85 -1.84 -10.68
C GLY A 35 -18.39 -1.75 -9.24
N ILE A 36 -17.09 -1.83 -9.00
CA ILE A 36 -16.48 -1.79 -7.66
C ILE A 36 -15.57 -0.57 -7.49
N LYS A 37 -15.19 -0.28 -6.26
CA LYS A 37 -14.34 0.85 -5.94
C LYS A 37 -12.92 0.68 -6.49
N TYR A 38 -12.33 1.79 -6.88
CA TYR A 38 -10.94 1.88 -7.33
C TYR A 38 -10.16 2.82 -6.41
N TYR A 39 -9.00 2.36 -5.94
CA TYR A 39 -8.13 3.13 -5.04
C TYR A 39 -6.70 3.15 -5.56
N ASP A 40 -6.15 4.34 -5.71
CA ASP A 40 -4.75 4.57 -6.07
C ASP A 40 -4.22 5.81 -5.32
N LYS A 41 -4.40 6.99 -5.87
CA LYS A 41 -3.86 8.24 -5.31
C LYS A 41 -4.54 8.68 -4.02
N GLU A 42 -5.80 8.38 -3.85
CA GLU A 42 -6.61 8.73 -2.66
C GLU A 42 -6.06 8.09 -1.39
N ILE A 43 -5.35 6.98 -1.51
CA ILE A 43 -4.73 6.29 -0.38
C ILE A 43 -3.67 7.17 0.27
N ILE A 44 -2.91 7.93 -0.50
CA ILE A 44 -1.88 8.85 0.02
C ILE A 44 -2.51 9.90 0.95
N SER A 45 -3.59 10.52 0.54
CA SER A 45 -4.30 11.50 1.36
C SER A 45 -4.81 10.89 2.67
N LYS A 46 -5.34 9.68 2.61
CA LYS A 46 -5.82 8.95 3.79
C LYS A 46 -4.68 8.57 4.74
N ILE A 47 -3.55 8.12 4.21
CA ILE A 47 -2.35 7.82 5.00
C ILE A 47 -1.81 9.09 5.67
N ALA A 48 -1.70 10.17 4.92
CA ALA A 48 -1.22 11.45 5.42
C ALA A 48 -2.09 11.97 6.57
N SER A 49 -3.39 11.92 6.41
CA SER A 49 -4.34 12.31 7.45
C SER A 49 -4.21 11.44 8.70
N LYS A 50 -4.11 10.13 8.54
CA LYS A 50 -4.02 9.19 9.66
C LYS A 50 -2.69 9.29 10.42
N ALA A 51 -1.60 9.52 9.71
CA ALA A 51 -0.26 9.67 10.29
C ALA A 51 0.07 11.10 10.74
N ASP A 52 -0.83 12.06 10.49
CA ASP A 52 -0.62 13.49 10.74
C ASP A 52 0.65 14.03 10.05
N LEU A 53 0.79 13.70 8.78
CA LEU A 53 1.92 14.08 7.93
C LEU A 53 1.43 14.77 6.65
N SER A 54 2.33 15.49 5.99
CA SER A 54 2.01 16.08 4.68
C SER A 54 1.91 15.01 3.59
N GLU A 55 1.02 15.21 2.63
CA GLU A 55 0.86 14.30 1.49
C GLU A 55 2.14 14.16 0.67
N GLY A 56 2.88 15.26 0.48
CA GLY A 56 4.16 15.25 -0.23
C GLY A 56 5.19 14.37 0.43
N TYR A 57 5.27 14.42 1.74
CA TYR A 57 6.18 13.56 2.51
C TYR A 57 5.78 12.09 2.44
N VAL A 58 4.50 11.79 2.62
CA VAL A 58 3.97 10.42 2.50
C VAL A 58 4.25 9.85 1.12
N LYS A 59 4.01 10.64 0.08
CA LYS A 59 4.29 10.25 -1.30
C LYS A 59 5.76 9.89 -1.50
N GLU A 60 6.67 10.70 -0.98
CA GLU A 60 8.11 10.40 -1.05
C GLU A 60 8.45 9.08 -0.35
N VAL A 61 7.95 8.86 0.85
CA VAL A 61 8.22 7.66 1.63
C VAL A 61 7.69 6.40 0.93
N VAL A 62 6.47 6.47 0.43
CA VAL A 62 5.80 5.31 -0.19
C VAL A 62 6.39 4.97 -1.57
N GLU A 63 6.84 5.97 -2.31
CA GLU A 63 7.42 5.79 -3.64
C GLU A 63 8.93 5.52 -3.61
N LYS A 64 9.60 5.81 -2.50
CA LYS A 64 11.02 5.46 -2.35
C LYS A 64 11.18 3.94 -2.35
N ARG A 65 12.06 3.48 -3.22
CA ARG A 65 12.58 2.12 -3.12
C ARG A 65 13.34 2.01 -1.80
N PRO A 66 13.19 0.92 -1.04
CA PRO A 66 13.98 0.73 0.15
C PRO A 66 15.46 0.82 -0.25
N MET A 67 16.17 1.80 0.31
CA MET A 67 17.62 1.84 0.14
C MET A 67 18.19 0.56 0.72
N PRO A 68 19.04 -0.16 -0.02
CA PRO A 68 19.74 -1.27 0.58
C PRO A 68 20.49 -0.74 1.80
N LEU A 69 20.21 -1.33 2.96
CA LEU A 69 20.95 -1.08 4.18
C LEU A 69 22.39 -1.57 3.94
N PHE A 70 23.25 -0.68 3.49
CA PHE A 70 24.66 -0.97 3.50
C PHE A 70 25.09 -1.12 4.97
N PRO A 71 25.75 -2.23 5.34
CA PRO A 71 26.35 -2.32 6.65
C PRO A 71 27.47 -1.28 6.73
N MET A 72 27.15 -0.10 7.16
CA MET A 72 28.12 0.96 7.42
C MET A 72 28.76 0.68 8.78
N THR A 73 29.91 0.03 8.75
CA THR A 73 30.71 -0.24 9.93
C THR A 73 31.48 0.99 10.42
N ILE A 74 31.49 2.09 9.67
CA ILE A 74 32.23 3.29 9.98
C ILE A 74 31.24 4.40 10.37
N GLY A 75 31.32 4.90 11.60
CA GLY A 75 30.50 5.99 12.11
C GLY A 75 29.16 5.55 12.67
N ALA A 76 29.07 4.34 13.20
CA ALA A 76 27.83 3.76 13.77
C ALA A 76 27.15 4.65 14.82
N THR A 77 27.89 5.49 15.54
CA THR A 77 27.35 6.37 16.58
C THR A 77 26.70 7.64 16.01
N PHE A 78 27.22 8.19 14.93
CA PHE A 78 26.61 9.35 14.27
C PHE A 78 25.48 8.96 13.33
N ALA A 79 25.60 7.82 12.66
CA ALA A 79 24.57 7.29 11.80
C ALA A 79 23.32 6.84 12.58
N ALA A 80 23.49 6.33 13.81
CA ALA A 80 22.38 5.85 14.62
C ALA A 80 21.36 6.95 14.99
N VAL A 81 21.81 8.16 15.30
CA VAL A 81 20.92 9.28 15.61
C VAL A 81 20.25 9.87 14.39
N GLY A 82 20.99 9.95 13.26
CA GLY A 82 20.44 10.46 12.00
C GLY A 82 19.52 9.50 11.26
N VAL A 83 19.66 8.19 11.51
CA VAL A 83 18.84 7.14 10.87
C VAL A 83 17.62 6.76 11.72
N TYR A 84 17.70 6.93 13.03
CA TYR A 84 16.62 6.53 13.93
C TYR A 84 15.32 7.31 13.73
N TYR A 85 15.41 8.62 13.56
CA TYR A 85 14.24 9.46 13.37
C TYR A 85 13.51 9.20 12.04
N PRO A 86 14.20 9.15 10.88
CA PRO A 86 13.56 8.76 9.62
C PRO A 86 12.93 7.37 9.66
N LEU A 87 13.57 6.39 10.30
CA LEU A 87 13.03 5.03 10.43
C LEU A 87 11.73 4.99 11.25
N MET A 88 11.64 5.75 12.33
CA MET A 88 10.41 5.83 13.13
C MET A 88 9.26 6.47 12.35
N VAL A 89 9.54 7.49 11.57
CA VAL A 89 8.53 8.17 10.75
C VAL A 89 8.07 7.26 9.59
N GLU A 90 9.00 6.55 8.96
CA GLU A 90 8.68 5.54 7.94
C GLU A 90 7.81 4.42 8.51
N GLU A 91 8.12 3.93 9.71
CA GLU A 91 7.30 2.94 10.40
C GLU A 91 5.89 3.45 10.68
N SER A 92 5.75 4.72 11.08
CA SER A 92 4.45 5.38 11.26
C SER A 92 3.65 5.43 9.96
N VAL A 93 4.30 5.75 8.83
CA VAL A 93 3.66 5.75 7.51
C VAL A 93 3.22 4.35 7.11
N TYR A 94 4.05 3.34 7.32
CA TYR A 94 3.70 1.95 7.01
C TYR A 94 2.56 1.42 7.87
N THR A 95 2.54 1.77 9.15
CA THR A 95 1.42 1.43 10.04
C THR A 95 0.12 2.06 9.57
N ALA A 96 0.15 3.35 9.26
CA ALA A 96 -1.01 4.08 8.74
C ALA A 96 -1.47 3.51 7.39
N GLN A 97 -0.54 3.16 6.50
CA GLN A 97 -0.85 2.51 5.23
C GLN A 97 -1.56 1.17 5.43
N THR A 98 -1.05 0.34 6.33
CA THR A 98 -1.66 -0.95 6.66
C THR A 98 -3.10 -0.77 7.15
N GLU A 99 -3.30 0.12 8.10
CA GLU A 99 -4.63 0.41 8.64
C GLU A 99 -5.59 0.95 7.58
N VAL A 100 -5.15 1.89 6.76
CA VAL A 100 -5.97 2.44 5.67
C VAL A 100 -6.38 1.36 4.68
N LEU A 101 -5.45 0.52 4.24
CA LEU A 101 -5.75 -0.55 3.29
C LEU A 101 -6.70 -1.58 3.87
N GLN A 102 -6.53 -1.94 5.13
CA GLN A 102 -7.44 -2.86 5.81
C GLN A 102 -8.84 -2.27 5.95
N GLU A 103 -8.96 -1.02 6.33
CA GLU A 103 -10.26 -0.32 6.40
C GLU A 103 -10.96 -0.30 5.04
N LEU A 104 -10.24 0.00 3.97
CA LEU A 104 -10.80 0.00 2.61
C LEU A 104 -11.27 -1.39 2.18
N ALA A 105 -10.49 -2.42 2.49
CA ALA A 105 -10.84 -3.80 2.18
C ALA A 105 -12.10 -4.29 2.94
N GLU A 106 -12.30 -3.79 4.14
CA GLU A 106 -13.46 -4.12 4.97
C GLU A 106 -14.72 -3.37 4.57
N GLN A 107 -14.58 -2.19 3.95
CA GLN A 107 -15.72 -1.36 3.57
C GLN A 107 -16.48 -1.87 2.35
N SER A 108 -15.79 -2.36 1.33
CA SER A 108 -16.42 -2.77 0.08
C SER A 108 -15.49 -3.60 -0.79
N ASP A 109 -16.06 -4.22 -1.82
CA ASP A 109 -15.29 -4.77 -2.93
C ASP A 109 -14.48 -3.66 -3.58
N CYS A 110 -13.22 -3.90 -3.87
CA CYS A 110 -12.35 -2.86 -4.42
C CYS A 110 -11.17 -3.40 -5.23
N VAL A 111 -10.67 -2.53 -6.09
CA VAL A 111 -9.38 -2.68 -6.78
C VAL A 111 -8.39 -1.71 -6.16
N ILE A 112 -7.25 -2.20 -5.71
CA ILE A 112 -6.18 -1.39 -5.13
C ILE A 112 -4.92 -1.56 -5.97
N VAL A 113 -4.36 -0.44 -6.42
CA VAL A 113 -3.17 -0.42 -7.26
C VAL A 113 -1.94 -0.03 -6.45
N GLY A 114 -0.93 -0.90 -6.45
CA GLY A 114 0.34 -0.67 -5.78
C GLY A 114 0.26 -0.74 -4.25
N ARG A 115 1.11 0.02 -3.58
CA ARG A 115 1.15 0.21 -2.11
C ARG A 115 1.42 -1.06 -1.31
N CYS A 116 2.07 -2.07 -1.90
CA CYS A 116 2.24 -3.38 -1.27
C CYS A 116 0.93 -4.02 -0.78
N ALA A 117 -0.20 -3.67 -1.41
CA ALA A 117 -1.51 -4.14 -1.02
C ALA A 117 -1.63 -5.66 -1.09
N ASP A 118 -0.97 -6.29 -2.04
CA ASP A 118 -0.90 -7.74 -2.19
C ASP A 118 -0.34 -8.44 -0.94
N TYR A 119 0.66 -7.84 -0.30
CA TYR A 119 1.25 -8.34 0.94
C TYR A 119 0.46 -7.93 2.18
N ILE A 120 0.10 -6.66 2.28
CA ILE A 120 -0.64 -6.10 3.43
C ILE A 120 -1.99 -6.81 3.60
N LEU A 121 -2.67 -7.07 2.50
CA LEU A 121 -4.00 -7.68 2.49
C LEU A 121 -3.99 -9.20 2.27
N ARG A 122 -2.85 -9.84 2.43
CA ARG A 122 -2.72 -11.29 2.21
C ARG A 122 -3.73 -12.16 2.96
N ASP A 123 -4.12 -11.73 4.16
CA ASP A 123 -5.09 -12.44 5.00
C ASP A 123 -6.54 -12.24 4.55
N TYR A 124 -6.78 -11.27 3.66
CA TYR A 124 -8.10 -11.01 3.05
C TYR A 124 -8.33 -11.83 1.78
N ASN A 125 -7.42 -12.74 1.45
CA ASN A 125 -7.49 -13.61 0.28
C ASN A 125 -7.71 -12.84 -1.04
N PRO A 126 -6.87 -11.84 -1.37
CA PRO A 126 -7.06 -11.02 -2.55
C PRO A 126 -6.72 -11.75 -3.83
N TYR A 127 -7.36 -11.33 -4.93
CA TYR A 127 -6.90 -11.67 -6.27
C TYR A 127 -5.68 -10.81 -6.61
N LYS A 128 -4.53 -11.42 -6.79
CA LYS A 128 -3.26 -10.73 -7.05
C LYS A 128 -2.96 -10.74 -8.54
N ILE A 129 -2.86 -9.56 -9.13
CA ILE A 129 -2.53 -9.38 -10.54
C ILE A 129 -1.23 -8.57 -10.64
N PHE A 130 -0.32 -9.05 -11.45
CA PHE A 130 0.91 -8.33 -11.77
C PHE A 130 0.90 -7.94 -13.25
N ILE A 131 1.07 -6.65 -13.53
CA ILE A 131 1.08 -6.11 -14.89
C ILE A 131 2.49 -5.72 -15.27
N TYR A 132 2.95 -6.27 -16.37
CA TYR A 132 4.24 -5.92 -16.97
C TYR A 132 4.06 -5.71 -18.48
N ALA A 133 4.99 -5.04 -19.09
CA ALA A 133 5.03 -4.85 -20.53
C ALA A 133 6.39 -5.28 -21.07
N ASP A 134 6.40 -6.12 -22.08
CA ASP A 134 7.60 -6.41 -22.85
C ASP A 134 7.96 -5.19 -23.71
N MET A 135 9.19 -4.77 -23.59
CA MET A 135 9.74 -3.71 -24.44
C MET A 135 10.40 -4.30 -25.69
#